data_38e8b30bcd1c2dfbe709c573c8648a6e
#
_entry.id   38e8b30bcd1c2dfbe709c573c8648a6e
#
_cell.length_a   1.000
_cell.length_b   1.000
_cell.length_c   1.000
_cell.angle_alpha   90.00
_cell.angle_beta   90.00
_cell.angle_gamma   90.00
#
_symmetry.space_group_name_H-M   'P 1'
#
loop_
_entity.id
_entity.type
_entity.pdbx_description
1 polymer ?
#
loop_
_entity_poly.entity_id
_entity_poly.type
_entity_poly.pdbx_seq_one_letter_code
_entity_poly.pdbx_strand_id
1 'polypeptide(L)'
;MKAVLLDLGGVIIDIDPRRTLQAWADAAGADVAQVSSRWAIDATYEAHETNRIGFTELTAHLSKRLGISISQQAWLDGWNQLFLEEFAGVVARIEEAARRVPLFVYTNTNPEHQAEWETRYAK
;
A
#
# COMPACT_ATOMS: atom_id res chain seq x y z
N MET A 1 0.72 -17.83 26.01
CA MET A 1 1.05 -17.27 24.67
C MET A 1 2.51 -16.85 24.65
N LYS A 2 3.26 -17.32 23.68
CA LYS A 2 4.69 -17.06 23.60
C LYS A 2 5.05 -15.91 22.64
N ALA A 3 4.18 -15.58 21.69
CA ALA A 3 4.37 -14.51 20.74
C ALA A 3 3.04 -14.08 20.12
N VAL A 4 3.00 -12.88 19.54
CA VAL A 4 1.84 -12.35 18.81
C VAL A 4 2.27 -11.88 17.44
N LEU A 5 1.49 -12.22 16.41
CA LEU A 5 1.63 -11.69 15.05
C LEU A 5 0.60 -10.60 14.83
N LEU A 6 1.03 -9.46 14.30
CA LEU A 6 0.16 -8.31 14.01
C LEU A 6 0.19 -7.99 12.53
N ASP A 7 -0.99 -7.74 11.95
CA ASP A 7 -1.09 -7.16 10.61
C ASP A 7 -0.83 -5.64 10.69
N LEU A 8 -0.26 -5.06 9.64
CA LEU A 8 0.08 -3.64 9.59
C LEU A 8 -1.06 -2.80 9.02
N GLY A 9 -1.45 -3.09 7.77
CA GLY A 9 -2.49 -2.31 7.08
C GLY A 9 -3.88 -2.62 7.63
N GLY A 10 -4.64 -1.58 7.99
CA GLY A 10 -5.98 -1.73 8.55
C GLY A 10 -6.01 -2.14 10.02
N VAL A 11 -4.86 -2.39 10.64
CA VAL A 11 -4.75 -2.74 12.07
C VAL A 11 -3.90 -1.71 12.82
N ILE A 12 -2.68 -1.46 12.37
CA ILE A 12 -1.77 -0.49 12.98
C ILE A 12 -1.81 0.83 12.22
N ILE A 13 -1.76 0.77 10.89
CA ILE A 13 -1.78 1.93 9.99
C ILE A 13 -3.08 1.92 9.22
N ASP A 14 -3.80 3.04 9.27
CA ASP A 14 -5.01 3.23 8.47
C ASP A 14 -4.64 3.33 6.99
N ILE A 15 -5.46 2.75 6.13
CA ILE A 15 -5.25 2.76 4.68
C ILE A 15 -6.53 3.14 3.95
N ASP A 16 -6.38 3.84 2.82
CA ASP A 16 -7.49 4.15 1.92
C ASP A 16 -7.04 4.00 0.46
N PRO A 17 -7.31 2.85 -0.17
CA PRO A 17 -6.93 2.60 -1.57
C PRO A 17 -7.52 3.58 -2.58
N ARG A 18 -8.63 4.25 -2.25
CA ARG A 18 -9.24 5.25 -3.13
C ARG A 18 -8.30 6.43 -3.38
N ARG A 19 -7.44 6.74 -2.42
CA ARG A 19 -6.45 7.82 -2.54
C ARG A 19 -5.43 7.54 -3.64
N THR A 20 -5.03 6.29 -3.82
CA THR A 20 -4.14 5.87 -4.90
C THR A 20 -4.79 6.11 -6.26
N LEU A 21 -6.04 5.66 -6.43
CA LEU A 21 -6.76 5.84 -7.69
C LEU A 21 -6.99 7.31 -8.00
N GLN A 22 -7.32 8.12 -6.98
CA GLN A 22 -7.47 9.57 -7.14
C GLN A 22 -6.16 10.24 -7.56
N ALA A 23 -5.04 9.88 -6.91
CA ALA A 23 -3.73 10.46 -7.24
C ALA A 23 -3.31 10.12 -8.68
N TRP A 24 -3.53 8.90 -9.12
CA TRP A 24 -3.22 8.50 -10.49
C TRP A 24 -4.12 9.21 -11.50
N ALA A 25 -5.41 9.32 -11.22
CA ALA A 25 -6.33 10.05 -12.08
C ALA A 25 -5.93 11.54 -12.20
N ASP A 26 -5.59 12.17 -11.09
CA ASP A 26 -5.17 13.57 -11.06
C ASP A 26 -3.88 13.77 -11.86
N ALA A 27 -2.90 12.88 -11.70
CA ALA A 27 -1.63 12.94 -12.44
C ALA A 27 -1.82 12.79 -13.95
N ALA A 28 -2.81 11.99 -14.36
CA ALA A 28 -3.13 11.75 -15.77
C ALA A 28 -4.09 12.75 -16.38
N GLY A 29 -4.70 13.62 -15.55
CA GLY A 29 -5.80 14.48 -16.01
C GLY A 29 -7.03 13.70 -16.40
N ALA A 30 -7.27 12.54 -15.79
CA ALA A 30 -8.35 11.62 -16.10
C ALA A 30 -9.45 11.67 -15.03
N ASP A 31 -10.65 11.17 -15.40
CA ASP A 31 -11.75 11.02 -14.46
C ASP A 31 -11.50 9.82 -13.54
N VAL A 32 -11.51 10.03 -12.24
CA VAL A 32 -11.30 8.97 -11.25
C VAL A 32 -12.34 7.86 -11.36
N ALA A 33 -13.57 8.17 -11.75
CA ALA A 33 -14.61 7.17 -11.93
C ALA A 33 -14.25 6.19 -13.05
N GLN A 34 -13.67 6.68 -14.14
CA GLN A 34 -13.20 5.82 -15.24
C GLN A 34 -12.00 4.97 -14.81
N VAL A 35 -11.05 5.55 -14.11
CA VAL A 35 -9.89 4.82 -13.59
C VAL A 35 -10.36 3.73 -12.64
N SER A 36 -11.23 4.05 -11.71
CA SER A 36 -11.75 3.10 -10.71
C SER A 36 -12.53 1.96 -11.36
N SER A 37 -13.31 2.24 -12.41
CA SER A 37 -14.09 1.21 -13.10
C SER A 37 -13.22 0.17 -13.81
N ARG A 38 -11.98 0.52 -14.15
CA ARG A 38 -11.03 -0.35 -14.83
C ARG A 38 -10.05 -1.03 -13.86
N TRP A 39 -10.04 -0.63 -12.61
CA TRP A 39 -9.20 -1.23 -11.59
C TRP A 39 -9.72 -2.62 -11.23
N ALA A 40 -8.81 -3.58 -11.09
CA ALA A 40 -9.12 -4.90 -10.53
C ALA A 40 -7.85 -5.54 -9.97
N ILE A 41 -8.04 -6.40 -9.00
CA ILE A 41 -6.99 -7.30 -8.50
C ILE A 41 -6.92 -8.46 -9.48
N ASP A 42 -5.88 -8.50 -10.29
CA ASP A 42 -5.68 -9.50 -11.33
C ASP A 42 -4.37 -10.27 -11.12
N ALA A 43 -4.06 -11.18 -12.05
CA ALA A 43 -2.86 -12.00 -11.96
C ALA A 43 -1.57 -11.16 -11.94
N THR A 44 -1.54 -10.02 -12.64
CA THR A 44 -0.37 -9.13 -12.64
C THR A 44 -0.21 -8.44 -11.30
N TYR A 45 -1.30 -7.98 -10.70
CA TYR A 45 -1.30 -7.43 -9.35
C TYR A 45 -0.77 -8.46 -8.35
N GLU A 46 -1.28 -9.68 -8.39
CA GLU A 46 -0.85 -10.76 -7.51
C GLU A 46 0.63 -11.13 -7.72
N ALA A 47 1.12 -11.10 -8.96
CA ALA A 47 2.51 -11.34 -9.25
C ALA A 47 3.42 -10.28 -8.63
N HIS A 48 3.00 -9.02 -8.60
CA HIS A 48 3.72 -7.95 -7.93
C HIS A 48 3.70 -8.14 -6.40
N GLU A 49 2.53 -8.46 -5.83
CA GLU A 49 2.40 -8.69 -4.38
C GLU A 49 3.24 -9.88 -3.88
N THR A 50 3.48 -10.86 -4.74
CA THR A 50 4.33 -12.00 -4.43
C THR A 50 5.78 -11.84 -4.90
N ASN A 51 6.15 -10.63 -5.31
CA ASN A 51 7.49 -10.25 -5.76
C ASN A 51 8.00 -11.05 -6.98
N ARG A 52 7.08 -11.51 -7.83
CA ARG A 52 7.43 -12.20 -9.09
C ARG A 52 7.75 -11.24 -10.21
N ILE A 53 7.19 -10.03 -10.16
CA ILE A 53 7.46 -8.93 -11.08
C ILE A 53 7.79 -7.67 -10.31
N GLY A 54 8.55 -6.77 -10.94
CA GLY A 54 8.87 -5.47 -10.38
C GLY A 54 7.79 -4.43 -10.63
N PHE A 55 7.96 -3.27 -10.02
CA PHE A 55 7.00 -2.16 -10.12
C PHE A 55 6.89 -1.63 -11.56
N THR A 56 7.98 -1.60 -12.32
CA THR A 56 7.96 -1.16 -13.71
C THR A 56 7.04 -2.03 -14.57
N GLU A 57 7.05 -3.34 -14.38
CA GLU A 57 6.15 -4.25 -15.09
C GLU A 57 4.71 -4.06 -14.68
N LEU A 58 4.46 -3.86 -13.37
CA LEU A 58 3.13 -3.57 -12.86
C LEU A 58 2.58 -2.29 -13.47
N THR A 59 3.35 -1.22 -13.49
CA THR A 59 2.89 0.07 -14.02
C THR A 59 2.68 0.05 -15.53
N ALA A 60 3.48 -0.73 -16.26
CA ALA A 60 3.25 -0.94 -17.69
C ALA A 60 1.90 -1.61 -17.96
N HIS A 61 1.56 -2.61 -17.16
CA HIS A 61 0.26 -3.28 -17.22
C HIS A 61 -0.89 -2.34 -16.84
N LEU A 62 -0.73 -1.59 -15.74
CA LEU A 62 -1.74 -0.64 -15.26
C LEU A 62 -1.98 0.48 -16.26
N SER A 63 -0.93 0.97 -16.92
CA SER A 63 -1.07 1.99 -17.96
C SER A 63 -2.02 1.55 -19.07
N LYS A 64 -1.90 0.31 -19.51
CA LYS A 64 -2.80 -0.26 -20.53
C LYS A 64 -4.19 -0.50 -19.98
N ARG A 65 -4.31 -1.08 -18.80
CA ARG A 65 -5.60 -1.44 -18.20
C ARG A 65 -6.42 -0.22 -17.82
N LEU A 66 -5.79 0.76 -17.18
CA LEU A 66 -6.48 1.98 -16.73
C LEU A 66 -6.60 3.03 -17.84
N GLY A 67 -5.85 2.87 -18.92
CA GLY A 67 -5.88 3.81 -20.05
C GLY A 67 -5.25 5.17 -19.71
N ILE A 68 -4.27 5.19 -18.80
CA ILE A 68 -3.56 6.41 -18.41
C ILE A 68 -2.06 6.27 -18.63
N SER A 69 -1.39 7.41 -18.82
CA SER A 69 0.05 7.47 -18.98
C SER A 69 0.59 8.56 -18.08
N ILE A 70 1.36 8.17 -17.08
CA ILE A 70 1.97 9.07 -16.10
C ILE A 70 3.43 8.66 -15.87
N SER A 71 4.23 9.55 -15.26
CA SER A 71 5.62 9.25 -14.96
C SER A 71 5.75 8.09 -13.95
N GLN A 72 6.89 7.44 -13.96
CA GLN A 72 7.16 6.38 -12.97
C GLN A 72 7.09 6.92 -11.55
N GLN A 73 7.56 8.14 -11.33
CA GLN A 73 7.46 8.78 -10.02
C GLN A 73 6.01 9.03 -9.61
N ALA A 74 5.16 9.46 -10.55
CA ALA A 74 3.73 9.64 -10.26
C ALA A 74 3.02 8.32 -9.94
N TRP A 75 3.41 7.23 -10.61
CA TRP A 75 2.92 5.90 -10.25
C TRP A 75 3.30 5.54 -8.81
N LEU A 76 4.56 5.76 -8.43
CA LEU A 76 5.06 5.43 -7.09
C LEU A 76 4.40 6.30 -6.02
N ASP A 77 4.35 7.61 -6.23
CA ASP A 77 3.76 8.55 -5.28
C ASP A 77 2.29 8.20 -5.03
N GLY A 78 1.53 7.93 -6.09
CA GLY A 78 0.13 7.54 -5.98
C GLY A 78 -0.04 6.17 -5.31
N TRP A 79 0.84 5.23 -5.60
CA TRP A 79 0.82 3.90 -4.99
C TRP A 79 0.93 3.99 -3.46
N ASN A 80 1.77 4.90 -2.97
CA ASN A 80 2.00 5.09 -1.54
C ASN A 80 1.01 6.05 -0.88
N GLN A 81 0.12 6.70 -1.63
CA GLN A 81 -0.93 7.57 -1.08
C GLN A 81 -1.99 6.83 -0.26
N LEU A 82 -2.04 5.49 -0.37
CA LEU A 82 -3.03 4.73 0.40
C LEU A 82 -2.77 4.77 1.91
N PHE A 83 -1.53 5.07 2.33
CA PHE A 83 -1.20 5.11 3.75
C PHE A 83 -1.70 6.39 4.40
N LEU A 84 -2.46 6.22 5.49
CA LEU A 84 -2.92 7.30 6.36
C LEU A 84 -2.13 7.30 7.66
N GLU A 85 -2.72 7.85 8.71
CA GLU A 85 -2.10 7.88 10.03
C GLU A 85 -2.25 6.54 10.75
N GLU A 86 -1.44 6.33 11.77
CA GLU A 86 -1.61 5.21 12.68
C GLU A 86 -2.96 5.32 13.41
N PHE A 87 -3.64 4.20 13.63
CA PHE A 87 -4.88 4.20 14.39
C PHE A 87 -4.62 4.68 15.82
N ALA A 88 -5.46 5.60 16.29
CA ALA A 88 -5.33 6.20 17.62
C ALA A 88 -5.40 5.14 18.73
N GLY A 89 -4.44 5.18 19.64
CA GLY A 89 -4.38 4.29 20.81
C GLY A 89 -3.84 2.89 20.53
N VAL A 90 -3.74 2.46 19.26
CA VAL A 90 -3.26 1.11 18.93
C VAL A 90 -1.79 0.97 19.26
N VAL A 91 -0.96 1.96 18.92
CA VAL A 91 0.49 1.91 19.17
C VAL A 91 0.78 1.78 20.68
N ALA A 92 0.07 2.53 21.52
CA ALA A 92 0.24 2.44 22.97
C ALA A 92 -0.09 1.05 23.50
N ARG A 93 -1.14 0.41 22.99
CA ARG A 93 -1.52 -0.96 23.36
C ARG A 93 -0.49 -1.98 22.91
N ILE A 94 0.10 -1.78 21.74
CA ILE A 94 1.15 -2.64 21.22
C ILE A 94 2.40 -2.53 22.07
N GLU A 95 2.81 -1.33 22.47
CA GLU A 95 3.93 -1.09 23.34
C GLU A 95 3.74 -1.79 24.71
N GLU A 96 2.52 -1.72 25.26
CA GLU A 96 2.19 -2.41 26.50
C GLU A 96 2.28 -3.93 26.34
N ALA A 97 1.76 -4.48 25.26
CA ALA A 97 1.83 -5.92 24.99
C ALA A 97 3.28 -6.38 24.77
N ALA A 98 4.10 -5.56 24.12
CA ALA A 98 5.50 -5.88 23.84
C ALA A 98 6.34 -6.06 25.10
N ARG A 99 5.92 -5.47 26.21
CA ARG A 99 6.59 -5.67 27.52
C ARG A 99 6.36 -7.07 28.09
N ARG A 100 5.34 -7.78 27.60
CA ARG A 100 4.92 -9.08 28.14
C ARG A 100 5.24 -10.25 27.22
N VAL A 101 5.12 -10.05 25.89
CA VAL A 101 5.35 -11.09 24.88
C VAL A 101 6.08 -10.50 23.69
N PRO A 102 6.88 -11.32 22.97
CA PRO A 102 7.43 -10.90 21.67
C PRO A 102 6.33 -10.60 20.66
N LEU A 103 6.45 -9.49 19.94
CA LEU A 103 5.54 -9.10 18.89
C LEU A 103 6.25 -9.12 17.53
N PHE A 104 5.54 -9.55 16.50
CA PHE A 104 6.01 -9.56 15.12
C PHE A 104 4.95 -8.94 14.22
N VAL A 105 5.39 -8.17 13.24
CA VAL A 105 4.51 -7.63 12.22
C VAL A 105 4.43 -8.61 11.06
N TYR A 106 3.21 -9.01 10.70
CA TYR A 106 2.91 -9.81 9.54
C TYR A 106 2.01 -8.99 8.62
N THR A 107 2.44 -8.77 7.38
CA THR A 107 1.67 -7.94 6.46
C THR A 107 1.83 -8.43 5.02
N ASN A 108 0.75 -8.30 4.25
CA ASN A 108 0.79 -8.43 2.81
C ASN A 108 1.26 -7.09 2.24
N THR A 109 2.48 -7.04 1.77
CA THR A 109 3.08 -5.81 1.24
C THR A 109 3.97 -6.12 0.04
N ASN A 110 4.48 -5.08 -0.58
CA ASN A 110 5.43 -5.13 -1.68
C ASN A 110 6.62 -4.22 -1.35
N PRO A 111 7.75 -4.31 -2.09
CA PRO A 111 8.94 -3.53 -1.78
C PRO A 111 8.70 -2.03 -1.73
N GLU A 112 7.84 -1.51 -2.62
CA GLU A 112 7.54 -0.08 -2.70
C GLU A 112 6.78 0.40 -1.46
N HIS A 113 5.74 -0.32 -1.04
CA HIS A 113 4.99 0.00 0.18
C HIS A 113 5.85 -0.22 1.42
N GLN A 114 6.67 -1.27 1.43
CA GLN A 114 7.56 -1.54 2.55
C GLN A 114 8.56 -0.39 2.75
N ALA A 115 9.19 0.09 1.70
CA ALA A 115 10.12 1.21 1.76
C ALA A 115 9.43 2.48 2.30
N GLU A 116 8.19 2.74 1.86
CA GLU A 116 7.42 3.89 2.31
C GLU A 116 7.10 3.80 3.81
N TRP A 117 6.51 2.69 4.28
CA TRP A 117 6.10 2.64 5.68
C TRP A 117 7.28 2.48 6.64
N GLU A 118 8.39 1.87 6.23
CA GLU A 118 9.62 1.82 7.04
C GLU A 118 10.19 3.22 7.26
N THR A 119 10.11 4.09 6.25
CA THR A 119 10.59 5.47 6.35
C THR A 119 9.60 6.35 7.11
N ARG A 120 8.33 6.28 6.73
CA ARG A 120 7.28 7.18 7.25
C ARG A 120 6.94 6.93 8.71
N TYR A 121 6.96 5.69 9.14
CA TYR A 121 6.56 5.28 10.48
C TYR A 121 7.72 4.74 11.32
N ALA A 122 8.96 5.05 10.94
CA ALA A 122 10.14 4.65 11.69
C ALA A 122 10.09 5.23 13.11
N LYS A 123 10.38 4.40 14.10
CA LYS A 123 10.43 4.79 15.52
C LYS A 123 11.59 4.13 16.24
#